data_bc7eb91657308a4b11173b6c53cac6df
#
_entry.id   bc7eb91657308a4b11173b6c53cac6df
#
_cell.length_a   1.000
_cell.length_b   1.000
_cell.length_c   1.000
_cell.angle_alpha   90.00
_cell.angle_beta   90.00
_cell.angle_gamma   90.00
#
_symmetry.space_group_name_H-M   'P 1'
#
loop_
_entity.id
_entity.type
_entity.pdbx_description
1 polymer ?
#
loop_
_entity_poly.entity_id
_entity_poly.type
_entity_poly.pdbx_seq_one_letter_code
_entity_poly.pdbx_strand_id
1 'polypeptide(L)'
;MGDFSQNGIISTLHDFGTKSTSVIESELSKFSKQRKMELILPCLYSELEGEALPKIVDEISKTKYLDHIIIGLDRANETQAKKAWKFFKKLKTPFSILWNDGPALKKLDQELKKNNLAPSELGKGRNV
;
A
#
# COMPACT_ATOMS: atom_id res chain seq x y z
N MET A 1 13.23 14.88 3.34
CA MET A 1 14.52 14.17 3.23
C MET A 1 14.25 12.80 2.63
N GLY A 2 14.83 12.47 1.50
CA GLY A 2 14.65 11.15 0.89
C GLY A 2 15.53 10.14 1.61
N ASP A 3 14.92 9.14 2.22
CA ASP A 3 15.60 8.09 2.99
C ASP A 3 16.18 6.97 2.13
N PHE A 4 16.42 7.23 0.84
CA PHE A 4 17.00 6.23 -0.04
C PHE A 4 18.46 6.55 -0.34
N SER A 5 19.36 5.87 0.33
CA SER A 5 20.74 5.72 -0.17
C SER A 5 20.80 4.44 -1.00
N GLN A 6 20.98 4.55 -2.30
CA GLN A 6 21.27 3.42 -3.17
C GLN A 6 22.74 3.40 -3.49
N ASN A 7 23.39 2.27 -3.20
CA ASN A 7 24.74 2.01 -3.65
C ASN A 7 24.68 1.36 -5.04
N GLY A 8 25.23 2.03 -6.05
CA GLY A 8 25.28 1.50 -7.42
C GLY A 8 24.80 2.48 -8.48
N ILE A 9 24.55 1.99 -9.68
CA ILE A 9 24.02 2.78 -10.79
C ILE A 9 22.54 3.05 -10.55
N ILE A 10 22.19 4.33 -10.36
CA ILE A 10 20.81 4.76 -10.17
C ILE A 10 20.25 5.15 -11.53
N SER A 11 19.21 4.43 -11.99
CA SER A 11 18.43 4.86 -13.15
C SER A 11 17.32 5.79 -12.67
N THR A 12 17.38 7.05 -13.02
CA THR A 12 16.30 8.00 -12.79
C THR A 12 15.32 7.94 -13.96
N LEU A 13 14.10 7.51 -13.71
CA LEU A 13 13.01 7.60 -14.67
C LEU A 13 12.38 8.98 -14.56
N HIS A 14 12.51 9.77 -15.63
CA HIS A 14 11.85 11.06 -15.73
C HIS A 14 10.55 10.90 -16.51
N ASP A 15 9.48 11.48 -15.98
CA ASP A 15 8.27 11.72 -16.77
C ASP A 15 8.48 12.96 -17.61
N PHE A 16 8.73 12.76 -18.89
CA PHE A 16 8.88 13.85 -19.86
C PHE A 16 7.55 14.41 -20.36
N GLY A 17 6.42 13.96 -19.79
CA GLY A 17 5.09 14.45 -20.16
C GLY A 17 4.68 14.11 -21.61
N THR A 18 5.35 13.15 -22.25
CA THR A 18 5.14 12.81 -23.66
C THR A 18 3.95 11.93 -23.93
N LYS A 19 3.45 11.21 -22.90
CA LYS A 19 2.33 10.28 -23.01
C LYS A 19 1.14 10.77 -22.19
N SER A 20 -0.06 10.71 -22.76
CA SER A 20 -1.29 10.95 -22.01
C SER A 20 -1.57 9.80 -21.03
N THR A 21 -2.27 10.09 -19.94
CA THR A 21 -2.67 9.09 -18.93
C THR A 21 -3.41 7.91 -19.57
N SER A 22 -4.28 8.17 -20.55
CA SER A 22 -5.02 7.12 -21.26
C SER A 22 -4.12 6.15 -22.04
N VAL A 23 -3.04 6.64 -22.62
CA VAL A 23 -2.04 5.79 -23.30
C VAL A 23 -1.31 4.93 -22.29
N ILE A 24 -0.87 5.51 -21.16
CA ILE A 24 -0.17 4.79 -20.09
C ILE A 24 -1.09 3.70 -19.52
N GLU A 25 -2.35 3.99 -19.22
CA GLU A 25 -3.32 3.01 -18.73
C GLU A 25 -3.58 1.87 -19.71
N SER A 26 -3.61 2.18 -21.01
CA SER A 26 -3.73 1.16 -22.07
C SER A 26 -2.51 0.23 -22.07
N GLU A 27 -1.31 0.78 -21.94
CA GLU A 27 -0.08 -0.01 -21.85
C GLU A 27 -0.05 -0.88 -20.59
N LEU A 28 -0.38 -0.31 -19.42
CA LEU A 28 -0.49 -1.05 -18.16
C LEU A 28 -1.50 -2.19 -18.24
N SER A 29 -2.65 -1.96 -18.90
CA SER A 29 -3.66 -2.99 -19.12
C SER A 29 -3.19 -4.13 -20.02
N LYS A 30 -2.26 -3.87 -20.95
CA LYS A 30 -1.60 -4.92 -21.75
C LYS A 30 -0.58 -5.69 -20.93
N PHE A 31 0.27 -4.98 -20.18
CA PHE A 31 1.32 -5.60 -19.36
C PHE A 31 0.74 -6.44 -18.22
N SER A 32 -0.37 -6.00 -17.60
CA SER A 32 -1.03 -6.76 -16.52
C SER A 32 -1.53 -8.14 -16.95
N LYS A 33 -1.81 -8.34 -18.24
CA LYS A 33 -2.15 -9.66 -18.79
C LYS A 33 -0.96 -10.62 -18.84
N GLN A 34 0.25 -10.07 -18.96
CA GLN A 34 1.48 -10.87 -19.01
C GLN A 34 2.06 -11.08 -17.61
N ARG A 35 1.98 -10.06 -16.76
CA ARG A 35 2.46 -10.10 -15.38
C ARG A 35 1.49 -9.34 -14.49
N LYS A 36 0.96 -10.03 -13.51
CA LYS A 36 0.04 -9.45 -12.52
C LYS A 36 0.69 -8.29 -11.77
N MET A 37 -0.07 -7.23 -11.54
CA MET A 37 0.37 -6.07 -10.79
C MET A 37 -0.45 -5.95 -9.52
N GLU A 38 0.25 -5.81 -8.40
CA GLU A 38 -0.35 -5.59 -7.09
C GLU A 38 0.07 -4.22 -6.55
N LEU A 39 -0.81 -3.59 -5.82
CA LEU A 39 -0.57 -2.31 -5.15
C LEU A 39 -0.45 -2.54 -3.64
N ILE A 40 0.65 -2.09 -3.04
CA ILE A 40 0.78 -2.00 -1.59
C ILE A 40 0.41 -0.58 -1.18
N LEU A 41 -0.60 -0.43 -0.33
CA LEU A 41 -1.11 0.84 0.17
C LEU A 41 -0.92 0.93 1.70
N PRO A 42 0.20 1.47 2.17
CA PRO A 42 0.37 1.78 3.59
C PRO A 42 -0.60 2.88 4.01
N CYS A 43 -1.27 2.70 5.14
CA CYS A 43 -2.33 3.58 5.59
C CYS A 43 -2.39 3.65 7.11
N LEU A 44 -2.42 4.85 7.66
CA LEU A 44 -2.79 5.07 9.05
C LEU A 44 -4.31 5.12 9.17
N TYR A 45 -4.86 4.60 10.28
CA TYR A 45 -6.31 4.67 10.49
C TYR A 45 -6.85 6.11 10.41
N SER A 46 -6.11 7.09 10.96
CA SER A 46 -6.51 8.51 10.92
C SER A 46 -6.67 9.07 9.50
N GLU A 47 -6.03 8.48 8.50
CA GLU A 47 -6.14 8.91 7.10
C GLU A 47 -7.51 8.56 6.48
N LEU A 48 -8.22 7.59 7.06
CA LEU A 48 -9.59 7.26 6.64
C LEU A 48 -10.58 8.39 6.95
N GLU A 49 -10.30 9.18 7.99
CA GLU A 49 -11.12 10.30 8.43
C GLU A 49 -10.73 11.61 7.72
N GLY A 50 -9.63 11.58 6.95
CA GLY A 50 -9.14 12.70 6.16
C GLY A 50 -9.79 12.77 4.77
N GLU A 51 -9.42 13.80 4.01
CA GLU A 51 -9.94 13.99 2.65
C GLU A 51 -9.11 13.29 1.58
N ALA A 52 -7.83 13.05 1.83
CA ALA A 52 -6.89 12.56 0.82
C ALA A 52 -7.13 11.09 0.48
N LEU A 53 -7.17 10.22 1.50
CA LEU A 53 -7.30 8.77 1.29
C LEU A 53 -8.61 8.39 0.56
N PRO A 54 -9.79 8.95 0.89
CA PRO A 54 -11.01 8.68 0.13
C PRO A 54 -10.87 9.00 -1.36
N LYS A 55 -10.25 10.13 -1.71
CA LYS A 55 -10.00 10.52 -3.11
C LYS A 55 -9.04 9.54 -3.80
N ILE A 56 -7.95 9.15 -3.13
CA ILE A 56 -7.00 8.16 -3.64
C ILE A 56 -7.71 6.82 -3.91
N VAL A 57 -8.51 6.34 -2.97
CA VAL A 57 -9.23 5.07 -3.10
C VAL A 57 -10.26 5.13 -4.23
N ASP A 58 -10.92 6.28 -4.43
CA ASP A 58 -11.85 6.48 -5.54
C ASP A 58 -11.12 6.43 -6.89
N GLU A 59 -9.92 7.01 -7.01
CA GLU A 59 -9.11 6.90 -8.23
C GLU A 59 -8.61 5.47 -8.45
N ILE A 60 -8.09 4.81 -7.41
CA ILE A 60 -7.65 3.41 -7.50
C ILE A 60 -8.82 2.50 -7.94
N SER A 61 -10.04 2.75 -7.47
CA SER A 61 -11.22 1.95 -7.83
C SER A 61 -11.58 1.98 -9.31
N LYS A 62 -11.06 2.96 -10.06
CA LYS A 62 -11.26 3.10 -11.51
C LYS A 62 -10.25 2.30 -12.32
N THR A 63 -9.13 1.89 -11.71
CA THR A 63 -8.07 1.15 -12.38
C THR A 63 -8.53 -0.26 -12.77
N LYS A 64 -8.08 -0.74 -13.94
CA LYS A 64 -8.45 -2.06 -14.47
C LYS A 64 -7.26 -3.01 -14.61
N TYR A 65 -6.07 -2.54 -14.29
CA TYR A 65 -4.82 -3.27 -14.46
C TYR A 65 -4.25 -3.82 -13.15
N LEU A 66 -4.84 -3.50 -12.01
CA LEU A 66 -4.46 -4.06 -10.72
C LEU A 66 -5.17 -5.39 -10.47
N ASP A 67 -4.41 -6.41 -10.10
CA ASP A 67 -4.91 -7.74 -9.76
C ASP A 67 -5.32 -7.82 -8.28
N HIS A 68 -4.57 -7.20 -7.40
CA HIS A 68 -4.81 -7.19 -5.95
C HIS A 68 -4.29 -5.91 -5.29
N ILE A 69 -4.88 -5.54 -4.16
CA ILE A 69 -4.45 -4.42 -3.34
C ILE A 69 -4.18 -4.91 -1.92
N ILE A 70 -2.96 -4.69 -1.43
CA ILE A 70 -2.58 -5.02 -0.06
C ILE A 70 -2.54 -3.72 0.76
N ILE A 71 -3.44 -3.60 1.72
CA ILE A 71 -3.57 -2.41 2.57
C ILE A 71 -2.87 -2.69 3.89
N GLY A 72 -1.78 -1.99 4.16
CA GLY A 72 -1.07 -2.03 5.44
C GLY A 72 -1.70 -1.05 6.41
N LEU A 73 -2.62 -1.52 7.26
CA LEU A 73 -3.32 -0.68 8.23
C LEU A 73 -2.52 -0.58 9.53
N ASP A 74 -2.14 0.64 9.88
CA ASP A 74 -1.37 0.94 11.08
C ASP A 74 -2.15 1.85 12.04
N ARG A 75 -1.80 1.79 13.32
CA ARG A 75 -2.40 2.57 14.42
C ARG A 75 -3.91 2.43 14.50
N ALA A 76 -4.40 1.19 14.41
CA ALA A 76 -5.82 0.86 14.48
C ALA A 76 -6.11 -0.15 15.59
N ASN A 77 -7.11 0.13 16.42
CA ASN A 77 -7.69 -0.88 17.30
C ASN A 77 -8.65 -1.80 16.52
N GLU A 78 -9.19 -2.82 17.18
CA GLU A 78 -10.07 -3.80 16.53
C GLU A 78 -11.33 -3.18 15.90
N THR A 79 -11.97 -2.24 16.60
CA THR A 79 -13.16 -1.55 16.08
C THR A 79 -12.81 -0.72 14.85
N GLN A 80 -11.66 -0.05 14.89
CA GLN A 80 -11.14 0.75 13.79
C GLN A 80 -10.75 -0.13 12.59
N ALA A 81 -10.15 -1.28 12.81
CA ALA A 81 -9.85 -2.23 11.75
C ALA A 81 -11.12 -2.74 11.05
N LYS A 82 -12.19 -3.01 11.80
CA LYS A 82 -13.51 -3.35 11.23
C LYS A 82 -14.11 -2.21 10.41
N LYS A 83 -13.95 -0.95 10.85
CA LYS A 83 -14.38 0.24 10.09
C LYS A 83 -13.56 0.40 8.80
N ALA A 84 -12.24 0.24 8.88
CA ALA A 84 -11.36 0.30 7.72
C ALA A 84 -11.76 -0.75 6.67
N TRP A 85 -12.05 -1.98 7.10
CA TRP A 85 -12.51 -3.02 6.18
C TRP A 85 -13.79 -2.64 5.44
N LYS A 86 -14.77 -2.04 6.14
CA LYS A 86 -16.00 -1.52 5.52
C LYS A 86 -15.71 -0.39 4.54
N PHE A 87 -14.77 0.51 4.89
CA PHE A 87 -14.37 1.62 4.03
C PHE A 87 -13.78 1.14 2.71
N PHE A 88 -12.85 0.16 2.76
CA PHE A 88 -12.19 -0.37 1.56
C PHE A 88 -13.06 -1.30 0.71
N LYS A 89 -14.22 -1.73 1.19
CA LYS A 89 -15.19 -2.52 0.39
C LYS A 89 -15.67 -1.81 -0.88
N LYS A 90 -15.49 -0.51 -1.00
CA LYS A 90 -15.79 0.25 -2.22
C LYS A 90 -14.78 -0.01 -3.36
N LEU A 91 -13.62 -0.58 -3.06
CA LEU A 91 -12.68 -1.03 -4.08
C LEU A 91 -13.31 -2.14 -4.91
N LYS A 92 -13.18 -2.03 -6.25
CA LYS A 92 -13.63 -3.07 -7.18
C LYS A 92 -12.61 -4.18 -7.34
N THR A 93 -11.33 -3.85 -7.18
CA THR A 93 -10.22 -4.80 -7.19
C THR A 93 -10.21 -5.58 -5.88
N PRO A 94 -9.96 -6.89 -5.90
CA PRO A 94 -9.75 -7.68 -4.70
C PRO A 94 -8.71 -7.04 -3.78
N PHE A 95 -8.94 -7.06 -2.48
CA PHE A 95 -7.99 -6.49 -1.52
C PHE A 95 -7.84 -7.33 -0.27
N SER A 96 -6.71 -7.16 0.41
CA SER A 96 -6.43 -7.70 1.73
C SER A 96 -6.00 -6.58 2.67
N ILE A 97 -6.36 -6.68 3.94
CA ILE A 97 -5.88 -5.74 4.97
C ILE A 97 -4.88 -6.48 5.86
N LEU A 98 -3.66 -5.99 5.87
CA LEU A 98 -2.64 -6.35 6.82
C LEU A 98 -2.77 -5.40 8.03
N TRP A 99 -3.40 -5.87 9.09
CA TRP A 99 -3.59 -5.08 10.30
C TRP A 99 -2.38 -5.20 11.22
N ASN A 100 -1.51 -4.18 11.21
CA ASN A 100 -0.23 -4.19 11.92
C ASN A 100 -0.37 -4.29 13.44
N ASP A 101 -1.41 -3.70 14.02
CA ASP A 101 -1.70 -3.79 15.46
C ASP A 101 -2.55 -5.00 15.83
N GLY A 102 -2.83 -5.87 14.86
CA GLY A 102 -3.59 -7.09 15.07
C GLY A 102 -2.81 -8.17 15.83
N PRO A 103 -3.52 -9.17 16.38
CA PRO A 103 -2.91 -10.17 17.24
C PRO A 103 -1.82 -10.99 16.53
N ALA A 104 -1.97 -11.27 15.25
CA ALA A 104 -1.00 -12.05 14.49
C ALA A 104 0.33 -11.30 14.33
N LEU A 105 0.31 -10.02 13.93
CA LEU A 105 1.53 -9.23 13.76
C LEU A 105 2.13 -8.80 15.10
N LYS A 106 1.32 -8.56 16.13
CA LYS A 106 1.85 -8.36 17.49
C LYS A 106 2.64 -9.55 17.99
N LYS A 107 2.18 -10.76 17.71
CA LYS A 107 2.93 -11.98 18.05
C LYS A 107 4.26 -12.04 17.31
N LEU A 108 4.27 -11.74 16.01
CA LEU A 108 5.48 -11.67 15.22
C LEU A 108 6.46 -10.61 15.75
N ASP A 109 5.97 -9.40 16.06
CA ASP A 109 6.78 -8.33 16.65
C ASP A 109 7.43 -8.75 17.97
N GLN A 110 6.71 -9.50 18.81
CA GLN A 110 7.26 -10.04 20.05
C GLN A 110 8.38 -11.06 19.80
N GLU A 111 8.21 -11.92 18.82
CA GLU A 111 9.24 -12.87 18.39
C GLU A 111 10.50 -12.16 17.86
N LEU A 112 10.31 -11.16 17.00
CA LEU A 112 11.41 -10.34 16.48
C LEU A 112 12.17 -9.61 17.60
N LYS A 113 11.46 -9.03 18.57
CA LYS A 113 12.06 -8.37 19.74
C LYS A 113 12.88 -9.32 20.59
N LYS A 114 12.39 -10.53 20.84
CA LYS A 114 13.12 -11.56 21.60
C LYS A 114 14.46 -11.94 20.95
N ASN A 115 14.50 -11.88 19.61
CA ASN A 115 15.68 -12.24 18.84
C ASN A 115 16.54 -11.02 18.45
N ASN A 116 16.27 -9.82 18.97
CA ASN A 116 16.94 -8.56 18.62
C ASN A 116 16.90 -8.23 17.12
N LEU A 117 15.82 -8.63 16.43
CA LEU A 117 15.60 -8.41 15.00
C LEU A 117 14.52 -7.35 14.73
N ALA A 118 13.89 -6.81 15.77
CA ALA A 118 12.87 -5.79 15.61
C ALA A 118 13.48 -4.47 15.12
N PRO A 119 12.85 -3.77 14.16
CA PRO A 119 13.30 -2.44 13.74
C PRO A 119 13.19 -1.45 14.91
N SER A 120 14.14 -0.50 14.98
CA SER A 120 14.18 0.54 16.02
C SER A 120 13.04 1.54 15.89
N GLU A 121 12.52 1.74 14.69
CA GLU A 121 11.45 2.69 14.40
C GLU A 121 10.32 2.03 13.59
N LEU A 122 9.08 2.41 13.90
CA LEU A 122 7.90 1.98 13.17
C LEU A 122 7.61 3.00 12.07
N GLY A 123 7.78 2.61 10.83
CA GLY A 123 7.53 3.44 9.66
C GLY A 123 6.85 2.69 8.51
N LYS A 124 6.77 3.32 7.36
CA LYS A 124 6.17 2.74 6.14
C LYS A 124 6.83 1.41 5.73
N GLY A 125 8.14 1.26 5.99
CA GLY A 125 8.88 0.03 5.74
C GLY A 125 8.38 -1.20 6.52
N ARG A 126 7.52 -1.03 7.53
CA ARG A 126 6.88 -2.14 8.23
C ARG A 126 5.88 -2.91 7.35
N ASN A 127 5.40 -2.29 6.27
CA ASN A 127 4.39 -2.85 5.38
C ASN A 127 4.98 -3.46 4.08
N VAL A 128 6.29 -3.42 3.92
CA VAL A 128 7.00 -3.83 2.69
C VAL A 128 7.80 -5.14 2.88
#